data_8752498363d9d1c013a450403cc14e07
#
_entry.id   8752498363d9d1c013a450403cc14e07
#
_cell.length_a   1.000
_cell.length_b   1.000
_cell.length_c   1.000
_cell.angle_alpha   90.00
_cell.angle_beta   90.00
_cell.angle_gamma   90.00
#
_symmetry.space_group_name_H-M   'P 1'
#
loop_
_entity.id
_entity.type
_entity.pdbx_description
1 polymer ?
#
loop_
_entity_poly.entity_id
_entity_poly.type
_entity_poly.pdbx_seq_one_letter_code
_entity_poly.pdbx_strand_id
1 'polypeptide(L)'
;MKRWTKVLCISMTLALSACTPTPKIDETANRTIRIGTEQFTASLDSALEWNGWFTVRYGIGETLFKVEDNMEITPWLVSNAENIDTQTWKLTLRENIKFSDGTTMDAKSVVDNLHHVAQENARAAFLKDAEYEIDGNSITIKTIKPRATLLSDLSDPMFAILNLNSKEDRATMPIGTGPYTVKTFTADQEIVLEPNTNYWNGTPKLDEITVTKMLEKETAILALKNHELDAYTEMNSEGIKQLKDTDEFDIHMIPSSRVYSLYMNTETLSDVSLRKAIAKAIDKESIASYLLDGTMTATDGPFTSDSEYALPSSDETSYNQVEAKQILESLGYIDTDGDGYVEKEGQNLSLTIAYYKRLSQEAIATELQSALKKIGIHAELQLHEGTKYLENKEYDLGFYSMVTMPTGDPAYYLNALLSEGGSVNYSGYDNHAMQVLLKQLNDSYDTKERIKLVKQIEEILLSSYSVTYIGFNNLIFATRKGLKNFTPHVTDYYQITVDLELQS
;
A
#
# COMPACT_ATOMS: atom_id res chain seq x y z
N MET A 1 -55.37 17.87 87.22
CA MET A 1 -54.71 16.57 87.23
C MET A 1 -54.45 16.21 85.78
N LYS A 2 -53.22 16.21 85.33
CA LYS A 2 -52.50 15.44 84.31
C LYS A 2 -51.29 16.23 83.91
N ARG A 3 -50.14 15.68 84.26
CA ARG A 3 -48.81 16.22 84.00
C ARG A 3 -48.44 15.98 82.51
N TRP A 4 -47.92 16.98 81.87
CA TRP A 4 -47.33 16.91 80.58
C TRP A 4 -45.80 16.81 80.70
N THR A 5 -45.25 15.70 80.27
CA THR A 5 -43.81 15.49 80.20
C THR A 5 -43.35 15.87 78.77
N LYS A 6 -42.45 16.85 78.66
CA LYS A 6 -41.78 17.23 77.40
C LYS A 6 -40.65 16.23 77.12
N VAL A 7 -40.75 15.58 76.02
CA VAL A 7 -39.64 14.76 75.45
C VAL A 7 -38.83 15.63 74.49
N LEU A 8 -37.55 15.78 74.77
CA LEU A 8 -36.57 16.50 73.98
C LEU A 8 -36.00 15.52 72.98
N CYS A 9 -36.28 15.67 71.62
CA CYS A 9 -35.67 14.94 70.59
C CYS A 9 -34.36 15.63 70.20
N ILE A 10 -33.20 14.96 70.43
CA ILE A 10 -31.91 15.34 69.95
C ILE A 10 -31.73 14.66 68.58
N SER A 11 -31.75 15.47 67.51
CA SER A 11 -31.47 15.00 66.15
C SER A 11 -29.97 14.87 65.96
N MET A 12 -29.48 13.64 65.90
CA MET A 12 -28.11 13.33 65.65
C MET A 12 -27.93 13.14 64.07
N THR A 13 -27.45 14.14 63.41
CA THR A 13 -27.09 14.07 61.94
C THR A 13 -25.84 13.26 61.79
N LEU A 14 -25.96 11.99 61.30
CA LEU A 14 -24.88 11.21 60.82
C LEU A 14 -24.50 11.71 59.40
N ALA A 15 -23.34 12.33 59.28
CA ALA A 15 -22.70 12.58 57.98
C ALA A 15 -22.13 11.24 57.46
N LEU A 16 -22.82 10.62 56.50
CA LEU A 16 -22.29 9.52 55.70
C LEU A 16 -21.35 10.11 54.67
N SER A 17 -20.05 10.06 54.92
CA SER A 17 -19.02 10.26 53.90
C SER A 17 -19.05 9.03 52.98
N ALA A 18 -19.74 9.15 51.84
CA ALA A 18 -19.65 8.18 50.76
C ALA A 18 -18.26 8.32 50.10
N CYS A 19 -17.32 7.48 50.52
CA CYS A 19 -16.15 7.16 49.72
C CYS A 19 -16.66 6.38 48.49
N THR A 20 -16.81 7.03 47.37
CA THR A 20 -16.86 6.35 46.06
C THR A 20 -15.51 5.66 45.84
N PRO A 21 -15.46 4.35 45.71
CA PRO A 21 -14.22 3.71 45.33
C PRO A 21 -13.88 4.20 43.91
N THR A 22 -12.75 4.85 43.76
CA THR A 22 -12.11 5.03 42.45
C THR A 22 -11.98 3.63 41.85
N PRO A 23 -12.44 3.38 40.62
CA PRO A 23 -12.21 2.08 39.99
C PRO A 23 -10.71 1.85 39.97
N LYS A 24 -10.23 0.83 40.69
CA LYS A 24 -8.89 0.31 40.49
C LYS A 24 -8.88 -0.21 39.07
N ILE A 25 -8.04 0.38 38.21
CA ILE A 25 -7.66 -0.21 36.94
C ILE A 25 -7.11 -1.58 37.32
N ASP A 26 -7.75 -2.62 36.81
CA ASP A 26 -7.29 -4.01 36.99
C ASP A 26 -6.02 -4.15 36.17
N GLU A 27 -4.84 -4.01 36.82
CA GLU A 27 -3.51 -4.13 36.20
C GLU A 27 -3.26 -5.54 35.62
N THR A 28 -4.21 -6.48 35.79
CA THR A 28 -4.11 -7.87 35.33
C THR A 28 -4.99 -8.17 34.10
N ALA A 29 -5.61 -7.18 33.48
CA ALA A 29 -6.33 -7.39 32.24
C ALA A 29 -5.32 -7.82 31.16
N ASN A 30 -5.47 -9.04 30.63
CA ASN A 30 -4.64 -9.59 29.56
C ASN A 30 -4.81 -8.74 28.29
N ARG A 31 -3.79 -7.96 27.94
CA ARG A 31 -3.81 -7.03 26.81
C ARG A 31 -3.46 -7.76 25.52
N THR A 32 -4.32 -8.69 25.13
CA THR A 32 -4.17 -9.54 23.95
C THR A 32 -5.13 -9.08 22.86
N ILE A 33 -4.66 -9.08 21.61
CA ILE A 33 -5.51 -8.83 20.43
C ILE A 33 -5.38 -9.97 19.42
N ARG A 34 -6.46 -10.17 18.66
CA ARG A 34 -6.57 -11.19 17.60
C ARG A 34 -6.96 -10.50 16.30
N ILE A 35 -6.12 -10.67 15.29
CA ILE A 35 -6.26 -10.03 13.98
C ILE A 35 -6.49 -11.11 12.94
N GLY A 36 -7.54 -10.96 12.13
CA GLY A 36 -7.73 -11.75 10.92
C GLY A 36 -7.17 -11.03 9.70
N THR A 37 -6.55 -11.76 8.77
CA THR A 37 -6.03 -11.24 7.51
C THR A 37 -6.17 -12.26 6.39
N GLU A 38 -6.44 -11.80 5.17
CA GLU A 38 -6.45 -12.68 3.97
C GLU A 38 -5.03 -12.96 3.50
N GLN A 39 -4.13 -11.96 3.64
CA GLN A 39 -2.75 -12.05 3.19
C GLN A 39 -1.85 -12.61 4.29
N PHE A 40 -1.15 -13.69 3.99
CA PHE A 40 -0.24 -14.35 4.91
C PHE A 40 0.98 -14.89 4.15
N THR A 41 2.00 -15.40 4.88
CA THR A 41 3.23 -15.90 4.27
C THR A 41 3.61 -17.28 4.80
N ALA A 42 4.38 -18.01 4.00
CA ALA A 42 4.99 -19.27 4.39
C ALA A 42 6.35 -19.09 5.08
N SER A 43 6.94 -17.89 5.05
CA SER A 43 8.24 -17.60 5.63
C SER A 43 8.33 -16.15 6.10
N LEU A 44 9.12 -15.92 7.16
CA LEU A 44 9.42 -14.60 7.72
C LEU A 44 10.85 -14.12 7.39
N ASP A 45 11.62 -14.86 6.55
CA ASP A 45 12.94 -14.39 6.09
C ASP A 45 12.74 -13.24 5.10
N SER A 46 13.04 -12.02 5.55
CA SER A 46 12.81 -10.79 4.78
C SER A 46 13.56 -10.73 3.46
N ALA A 47 14.70 -11.40 3.34
CA ALA A 47 15.51 -11.41 2.13
C ALA A 47 14.88 -12.22 0.98
N LEU A 48 13.96 -13.14 1.28
CA LEU A 48 13.38 -14.03 0.29
C LEU A 48 12.09 -13.48 -0.30
N GLU A 49 11.98 -13.44 -1.63
CA GLU A 49 10.76 -13.05 -2.35
C GLU A 49 10.13 -11.74 -1.84
N TRP A 50 8.92 -11.80 -1.29
CA TRP A 50 8.15 -10.68 -0.74
C TRP A 50 7.93 -10.80 0.78
N ASN A 51 8.62 -11.74 1.44
CA ASN A 51 8.40 -12.05 2.85
C ASN A 51 8.72 -10.88 3.78
N GLY A 52 9.61 -9.96 3.39
CA GLY A 52 9.91 -8.75 4.14
C GLY A 52 8.68 -7.92 4.48
N TRP A 53 7.63 -7.93 3.62
CA TRP A 53 6.37 -7.25 3.91
C TRP A 53 5.76 -7.75 5.22
N PHE A 54 5.78 -9.04 5.45
CA PHE A 54 5.21 -9.64 6.67
C PHE A 54 6.11 -9.43 7.88
N THR A 55 7.43 -9.48 7.69
CA THR A 55 8.41 -9.23 8.75
C THR A 55 8.28 -7.82 9.31
N VAL A 56 8.14 -6.82 8.43
CA VAL A 56 7.93 -5.41 8.83
C VAL A 56 6.48 -5.19 9.30
N ARG A 57 5.48 -5.74 8.60
CA ARG A 57 4.06 -5.62 8.93
C ARG A 57 3.74 -6.10 10.34
N TYR A 58 4.38 -7.18 10.74
CA TYR A 58 4.19 -7.78 12.07
C TYR A 58 5.08 -7.15 13.16
N GLY A 59 5.81 -6.08 12.83
CA GLY A 59 6.66 -5.38 13.79
C GLY A 59 7.83 -6.21 14.32
N ILE A 60 8.34 -7.16 13.53
CA ILE A 60 9.47 -8.04 13.89
C ILE A 60 10.79 -7.39 13.51
N GLY A 61 10.90 -6.87 12.28
CA GLY A 61 12.09 -6.23 11.75
C GLY A 61 11.81 -4.82 11.25
N GLU A 62 12.83 -3.97 11.29
CA GLU A 62 12.79 -2.59 10.83
C GLU A 62 13.84 -2.37 9.75
N THR A 63 13.55 -1.45 8.82
CA THR A 63 14.46 -1.04 7.75
C THR A 63 15.30 0.17 8.16
N LEU A 64 16.31 0.54 7.38
CA LEU A 64 17.15 1.71 7.65
C LEU A 64 16.35 3.01 7.52
N PHE A 65 15.40 3.04 6.60
CA PHE A 65 14.49 4.17 6.35
C PHE A 65 13.04 3.67 6.39
N LYS A 66 12.11 4.58 6.67
CA LYS A 66 10.67 4.33 6.71
C LYS A 66 9.96 5.17 5.67
N VAL A 67 8.91 4.65 5.07
CA VAL A 67 7.96 5.40 4.25
C VAL A 67 6.87 5.93 5.18
N GLU A 68 6.63 7.24 5.19
CA GLU A 68 5.53 7.85 5.94
C GLU A 68 4.22 7.82 5.13
N ASP A 69 3.10 8.16 5.77
CA ASP A 69 1.77 8.15 5.12
C ASP A 69 1.70 9.10 3.90
N ASN A 70 2.46 10.18 3.89
CA ASN A 70 2.58 11.13 2.78
C ASN A 70 3.61 10.69 1.71
N MET A 71 4.14 9.47 1.79
CA MET A 71 5.20 8.91 0.94
C MET A 71 6.59 9.52 1.12
N GLU A 72 6.81 10.37 2.10
CA GLU A 72 8.16 10.84 2.47
C GLU A 72 9.01 9.70 3.03
N ILE A 73 10.33 9.74 2.74
CA ILE A 73 11.30 8.81 3.31
C ILE A 73 11.97 9.45 4.50
N THR A 74 11.83 8.82 5.66
CA THR A 74 12.42 9.28 6.91
C THR A 74 13.44 8.29 7.47
N PRO A 75 14.48 8.75 8.18
CA PRO A 75 15.42 7.88 8.88
C PRO A 75 14.72 7.05 9.96
N TRP A 76 14.91 5.72 9.94
CA TRP A 76 14.38 4.81 10.97
C TRP A 76 15.50 4.25 11.85
N LEU A 77 16.24 3.19 11.40
CA LEU A 77 17.41 2.68 12.13
C LEU A 77 18.67 3.53 11.94
N VAL A 78 18.67 4.42 10.96
CA VAL A 78 19.71 5.47 10.80
C VAL A 78 19.30 6.74 11.54
N SER A 79 20.28 7.54 11.96
CA SER A 79 20.09 8.88 12.54
C SER A 79 20.37 9.98 11.52
N ASN A 80 21.23 9.71 10.52
CA ASN A 80 21.59 10.67 9.48
C ASN A 80 22.03 9.96 8.20
N ALA A 81 21.77 10.57 7.06
CA ALA A 81 22.24 10.15 5.75
C ALA A 81 22.80 11.35 4.98
N GLU A 82 23.97 11.18 4.39
CA GLU A 82 24.67 12.21 3.62
C GLU A 82 25.03 11.68 2.24
N ASN A 83 24.64 12.39 1.20
CA ASN A 83 25.07 12.11 -0.17
C ASN A 83 26.46 12.71 -0.38
N ILE A 84 27.46 11.86 -0.63
CA ILE A 84 28.86 12.29 -0.85
C ILE A 84 29.09 12.60 -2.33
N ASP A 85 28.62 11.72 -3.21
CA ASP A 85 28.63 11.86 -4.65
C ASP A 85 27.53 11.02 -5.30
N THR A 86 27.48 10.94 -6.62
CA THR A 86 26.42 10.23 -7.36
C THR A 86 26.35 8.72 -7.10
N GLN A 87 27.38 8.12 -6.51
CA GLN A 87 27.45 6.68 -6.22
C GLN A 87 27.60 6.40 -4.73
N THR A 88 27.91 7.42 -3.91
CA THR A 88 28.37 7.23 -2.53
C THR A 88 27.45 7.94 -1.54
N TRP A 89 26.96 7.17 -0.57
CA TRP A 89 26.18 7.65 0.56
C TRP A 89 26.86 7.25 1.87
N LYS A 90 26.86 8.15 2.85
CA LYS A 90 27.27 7.86 4.22
C LYS A 90 26.05 7.85 5.12
N LEU A 91 25.82 6.72 5.78
CA LEU A 91 24.71 6.49 6.73
C LEU A 91 25.30 6.42 8.13
N THR A 92 24.71 7.13 9.09
CA THR A 92 25.05 7.04 10.51
C THR A 92 23.91 6.31 11.23
N LEU A 93 24.19 5.17 11.85
CA LEU A 93 23.21 4.39 12.58
C LEU A 93 22.83 5.08 13.90
N ARG A 94 21.62 4.81 14.40
CA ARG A 94 21.27 5.15 15.79
C ARG A 94 22.08 4.30 16.76
N GLU A 95 22.36 4.87 17.92
CA GLU A 95 23.08 4.17 18.97
C GLU A 95 22.14 3.31 19.83
N ASN A 96 22.71 2.29 20.48
CA ASN A 96 22.04 1.44 21.46
C ASN A 96 20.84 0.62 20.94
N ILE A 97 20.74 0.42 19.64
CA ILE A 97 19.75 -0.50 19.08
C ILE A 97 20.17 -1.94 19.39
N LYS A 98 19.20 -2.74 19.84
CA LYS A 98 19.36 -4.15 20.10
C LYS A 98 18.41 -4.98 19.26
N PHE A 99 18.84 -6.15 18.90
CA PHE A 99 17.94 -7.21 18.45
C PHE A 99 17.09 -7.74 19.62
N SER A 100 16.03 -8.46 19.31
CA SER A 100 15.10 -8.99 20.31
C SER A 100 15.75 -10.00 21.26
N ASP A 101 16.86 -10.65 20.87
CA ASP A 101 17.67 -11.52 21.73
C ASP A 101 18.64 -10.75 22.67
N GLY A 102 18.63 -9.43 22.64
CA GLY A 102 19.47 -8.55 23.44
C GLY A 102 20.87 -8.27 22.88
N THR A 103 21.26 -8.90 21.77
CA THR A 103 22.52 -8.60 21.07
C THR A 103 22.46 -7.22 20.40
N THR A 104 23.62 -6.55 20.27
CA THR A 104 23.68 -5.20 19.68
C THR A 104 23.60 -5.25 18.16
N MET A 105 22.78 -4.40 17.57
CA MET A 105 22.81 -4.09 16.14
C MET A 105 23.93 -3.07 15.88
N ASP A 106 24.97 -3.47 15.19
CA ASP A 106 26.11 -2.63 14.82
C ASP A 106 26.22 -2.45 13.30
N ALA A 107 27.15 -1.61 12.85
CA ALA A 107 27.36 -1.36 11.42
C ALA A 107 27.71 -2.62 10.63
N LYS A 108 28.42 -3.57 11.27
CA LYS A 108 28.75 -4.85 10.64
C LYS A 108 27.50 -5.69 10.40
N SER A 109 26.61 -5.79 11.37
CA SER A 109 25.37 -6.56 11.23
C SER A 109 24.46 -5.97 10.13
N VAL A 110 24.43 -4.65 9.98
CA VAL A 110 23.72 -3.99 8.86
C VAL A 110 24.33 -4.34 7.51
N VAL A 111 25.66 -4.22 7.36
CA VAL A 111 26.36 -4.57 6.11
C VAL A 111 26.16 -6.05 5.76
N ASP A 112 26.25 -6.94 6.75
CA ASP A 112 25.98 -8.37 6.55
C ASP A 112 24.55 -8.60 6.01
N ASN A 113 23.54 -7.89 6.53
CA ASN A 113 22.17 -7.95 6.00
C ASN A 113 22.08 -7.45 4.56
N LEU A 114 22.70 -6.30 4.23
CA LEU A 114 22.69 -5.77 2.86
C LEU A 114 23.33 -6.77 1.87
N HIS A 115 24.44 -7.40 2.25
CA HIS A 115 25.07 -8.47 1.44
C HIS A 115 24.14 -9.67 1.29
N HIS A 116 23.50 -10.12 2.37
CA HIS A 116 22.60 -11.26 2.34
C HIS A 116 21.41 -11.00 1.39
N VAL A 117 20.74 -9.87 1.53
CA VAL A 117 19.62 -9.50 0.65
C VAL A 117 20.05 -9.38 -0.81
N ALA A 118 21.24 -8.81 -1.08
CA ALA A 118 21.78 -8.68 -2.44
C ALA A 118 22.09 -10.04 -3.10
N GLN A 119 22.36 -11.08 -2.32
CA GLN A 119 22.59 -12.43 -2.82
C GLN A 119 21.28 -13.20 -3.04
N GLU A 120 20.32 -13.05 -2.16
CA GLU A 120 19.09 -13.85 -2.14
C GLU A 120 17.96 -13.23 -2.99
N ASN A 121 17.94 -11.89 -3.15
CA ASN A 121 16.84 -11.18 -3.81
C ASN A 121 17.30 -10.43 -5.05
N ALA A 122 16.77 -10.81 -6.21
CA ALA A 122 17.12 -10.19 -7.49
C ALA A 122 16.79 -8.67 -7.53
N ARG A 123 15.79 -8.20 -6.75
CA ARG A 123 15.45 -6.77 -6.66
C ARG A 123 16.56 -5.95 -6.00
N ALA A 124 17.40 -6.57 -5.17
CA ALA A 124 18.55 -5.96 -4.50
C ALA A 124 19.86 -6.09 -5.29
N ALA A 125 19.82 -6.54 -6.54
CA ALA A 125 21.01 -6.75 -7.38
C ALA A 125 21.93 -5.50 -7.52
N PHE A 126 21.39 -4.30 -7.30
CA PHE A 126 22.16 -3.05 -7.31
C PHE A 126 23.17 -2.93 -6.17
N LEU A 127 23.04 -3.73 -5.09
CA LEU A 127 23.99 -3.81 -3.98
C LEU A 127 24.98 -4.99 -4.12
N LYS A 128 24.82 -5.87 -5.11
CA LYS A 128 25.62 -7.10 -5.22
C LYS A 128 27.12 -6.85 -5.24
N ASP A 129 27.54 -5.81 -5.97
CA ASP A 129 28.94 -5.42 -6.16
C ASP A 129 29.22 -4.05 -5.51
N ALA A 130 28.38 -3.58 -4.57
CA ALA A 130 28.61 -2.36 -3.84
C ALA A 130 29.78 -2.50 -2.86
N GLU A 131 30.54 -1.42 -2.70
CA GLU A 131 31.61 -1.34 -1.72
C GLU A 131 31.07 -0.76 -0.39
N TYR A 132 31.52 -1.32 0.73
CA TYR A 132 31.12 -0.88 2.06
C TYR A 132 32.34 -0.54 2.91
N GLU A 133 32.34 0.63 3.54
CA GLU A 133 33.34 1.03 4.52
C GLU A 133 32.65 1.31 5.86
N ILE A 134 33.17 0.74 6.95
CA ILE A 134 32.63 0.93 8.29
C ILE A 134 33.59 1.81 9.08
N ASP A 135 33.08 2.91 9.64
CA ASP A 135 33.79 3.81 10.55
C ASP A 135 32.94 4.04 11.80
N GLY A 136 33.23 3.29 12.84
CA GLY A 136 32.44 3.31 14.08
C GLY A 136 30.99 2.91 13.82
N ASN A 137 30.07 3.84 14.01
CA ASN A 137 28.63 3.67 13.80
C ASN A 137 28.15 4.18 12.42
N SER A 138 29.07 4.49 11.52
CA SER A 138 28.78 4.93 10.16
C SER A 138 29.12 3.86 9.14
N ILE A 139 28.33 3.81 8.09
CA ILE A 139 28.52 2.94 6.93
C ILE A 139 28.55 3.82 5.69
N THR A 140 29.64 3.77 4.93
CA THR A 140 29.70 4.36 3.59
C THR A 140 29.35 3.27 2.58
N ILE A 141 28.36 3.52 1.76
CA ILE A 141 27.88 2.62 0.69
C ILE A 141 28.20 3.27 -0.63
N LYS A 142 28.99 2.55 -1.47
CA LYS A 142 29.32 3.01 -2.83
C LYS A 142 28.78 1.99 -3.84
N THR A 143 27.79 2.43 -4.60
CA THR A 143 27.18 1.61 -5.66
C THR A 143 27.99 1.68 -6.97
N ILE A 144 27.90 0.65 -7.79
CA ILE A 144 28.62 0.62 -9.10
C ILE A 144 28.10 1.66 -10.08
N LYS A 145 26.81 1.99 -10.00
CA LYS A 145 26.17 3.01 -10.85
C LYS A 145 25.56 4.10 -9.97
N PRO A 146 25.41 5.33 -10.47
CA PRO A 146 24.66 6.36 -9.77
C PRO A 146 23.30 5.85 -9.30
N ARG A 147 22.92 6.16 -8.03
CA ARG A 147 21.67 5.71 -7.44
C ARG A 147 21.05 6.78 -6.54
N ALA A 148 20.31 7.67 -7.16
CA ALA A 148 19.62 8.75 -6.44
C ALA A 148 18.54 8.22 -5.48
N THR A 149 18.00 7.02 -5.76
CA THR A 149 16.93 6.36 -4.99
C THR A 149 17.44 5.50 -3.83
N LEU A 150 18.75 5.48 -3.52
CA LEU A 150 19.30 4.53 -2.54
C LEU A 150 18.58 4.55 -1.20
N LEU A 151 18.25 5.73 -0.66
CA LEU A 151 17.58 5.83 0.64
C LEU A 151 16.16 5.26 0.58
N SER A 152 15.44 5.58 -0.48
CA SER A 152 14.11 5.04 -0.77
C SER A 152 14.16 3.51 -1.01
N ASP A 153 15.14 3.03 -1.77
CA ASP A 153 15.33 1.59 -1.97
C ASP A 153 15.54 0.84 -0.63
N LEU A 154 16.33 1.43 0.29
CA LEU A 154 16.62 0.86 1.61
C LEU A 154 15.43 0.94 2.59
N SER A 155 14.30 1.50 2.20
CA SER A 155 13.02 1.41 2.93
C SER A 155 12.18 0.20 2.49
N ASP A 156 12.53 -0.51 1.39
CA ASP A 156 11.83 -1.74 1.00
C ASP A 156 11.94 -2.77 2.13
N PRO A 157 10.84 -3.37 2.54
CA PRO A 157 10.80 -4.37 3.61
C PRO A 157 11.76 -5.54 3.46
N MET A 158 12.22 -5.87 2.25
CA MET A 158 13.27 -6.90 2.07
C MET A 158 14.56 -6.56 2.80
N PHE A 159 14.83 -5.27 3.07
CA PHE A 159 16.00 -4.79 3.82
C PHE A 159 15.75 -4.68 5.33
N ALA A 160 14.71 -5.31 5.87
CA ALA A 160 14.54 -5.40 7.32
C ALA A 160 15.76 -6.06 7.97
N ILE A 161 16.31 -5.39 8.98
CA ILE A 161 17.56 -5.82 9.64
C ILE A 161 17.28 -6.93 10.64
N LEU A 162 17.85 -8.11 10.38
CA LEU A 162 17.73 -9.31 11.20
C LEU A 162 19.12 -9.74 11.75
N ASN A 163 19.14 -10.39 12.91
CA ASN A 163 20.37 -11.00 13.43
C ASN A 163 20.73 -12.27 12.65
N LEU A 164 21.59 -12.16 11.64
CA LEU A 164 22.03 -13.27 10.81
C LEU A 164 22.93 -14.28 11.58
N ASN A 165 23.45 -13.91 12.75
CA ASN A 165 24.27 -14.76 13.62
C ASN A 165 23.44 -15.53 14.66
N SER A 166 22.13 -15.30 14.71
CA SER A 166 21.24 -16.09 15.57
C SER A 166 21.24 -17.57 15.17
N LYS A 167 20.95 -18.45 16.14
CA LYS A 167 20.74 -19.87 15.89
C LYS A 167 19.30 -20.20 15.51
N GLU A 168 18.40 -19.24 15.71
CA GLU A 168 16.99 -19.39 15.35
C GLU A 168 16.82 -19.40 13.81
N ASP A 169 15.84 -20.15 13.35
CA ASP A 169 15.50 -20.21 11.94
C ASP A 169 14.82 -18.91 11.49
N ARG A 170 15.44 -18.16 10.59
CA ARG A 170 14.89 -16.91 10.07
C ARG A 170 13.56 -17.06 9.35
N ALA A 171 13.28 -18.23 8.81
CA ALA A 171 12.01 -18.47 8.12
C ALA A 171 10.82 -18.51 9.08
N THR A 172 11.05 -18.90 10.34
CA THR A 172 9.98 -19.12 11.33
C THR A 172 10.12 -18.27 12.60
N MET A 173 11.35 -17.98 13.02
CA MET A 173 11.69 -17.29 14.27
C MET A 173 12.77 -16.23 14.05
N PRO A 174 12.59 -15.26 13.13
CA PRO A 174 13.59 -14.22 12.90
C PRO A 174 13.80 -13.35 14.12
N ILE A 175 15.07 -13.06 14.42
CA ILE A 175 15.48 -12.15 15.48
C ILE A 175 15.71 -10.77 14.86
N GLY A 176 14.77 -9.85 15.05
CA GLY A 176 14.78 -8.52 14.47
C GLY A 176 14.92 -7.40 15.48
N THR A 177 14.81 -6.14 15.01
CA THR A 177 14.93 -4.92 15.82
C THR A 177 13.58 -4.36 16.26
N GLY A 178 12.47 -4.90 15.76
CA GLY A 178 11.13 -4.36 15.93
C GLY A 178 10.53 -4.50 17.33
N PRO A 179 9.34 -3.89 17.56
CA PRO A 179 8.68 -3.87 18.88
C PRO A 179 8.14 -5.23 19.34
N TYR A 180 7.96 -6.18 18.43
CA TYR A 180 7.47 -7.51 18.75
C TYR A 180 8.43 -8.59 18.24
N THR A 181 8.38 -9.75 18.87
CA THR A 181 9.13 -10.96 18.48
C THR A 181 8.17 -12.14 18.31
N VAL A 182 8.60 -13.13 17.52
CA VAL A 182 7.78 -14.31 17.25
C VAL A 182 7.79 -15.23 18.47
N LYS A 183 6.59 -15.58 18.95
CA LYS A 183 6.38 -16.62 19.97
C LYS A 183 6.12 -17.98 19.31
N THR A 184 5.23 -18.01 18.30
CA THR A 184 4.96 -19.17 17.46
C THR A 184 4.63 -18.75 16.05
N PHE A 185 4.99 -19.56 15.06
CA PHE A 185 4.67 -19.35 13.66
C PHE A 185 4.28 -20.67 13.00
N THR A 186 3.11 -20.69 12.40
CA THR A 186 2.65 -21.78 11.52
C THR A 186 2.45 -21.21 10.13
N ALA A 187 3.30 -21.65 9.20
CA ALA A 187 3.35 -21.15 7.82
C ALA A 187 1.96 -21.14 7.17
N ASP A 188 1.61 -20.04 6.53
CA ASP A 188 0.31 -19.83 5.86
C ASP A 188 -0.94 -20.00 6.75
N GLN A 189 -0.82 -19.91 8.08
CA GLN A 189 -1.94 -20.10 9.00
C GLN A 189 -1.99 -19.04 10.10
N GLU A 190 -0.98 -18.98 10.97
CA GLU A 190 -1.04 -18.16 12.18
C GLU A 190 0.36 -17.75 12.65
N ILE A 191 0.44 -16.57 13.20
CA ILE A 191 1.58 -16.10 13.98
C ILE A 191 1.11 -15.55 15.33
N VAL A 192 1.82 -15.92 16.40
CA VAL A 192 1.66 -15.32 17.73
C VAL A 192 2.91 -14.52 18.04
N LEU A 193 2.72 -13.27 18.43
CA LEU A 193 3.77 -12.32 18.74
C LEU A 193 3.73 -11.97 20.23
N GLU A 194 4.90 -11.71 20.80
CA GLU A 194 5.08 -11.22 22.17
C GLU A 194 5.94 -9.94 22.15
N PRO A 195 5.86 -9.06 23.18
CA PRO A 195 6.60 -7.81 23.22
C PRO A 195 8.10 -8.01 23.26
N ASN A 196 8.84 -7.28 22.42
CA ASN A 196 10.29 -7.19 22.49
C ASN A 196 10.70 -6.28 23.66
N THR A 197 11.16 -6.85 24.75
CA THR A 197 11.60 -6.10 25.93
C THR A 197 12.90 -5.31 25.72
N ASN A 198 13.62 -5.57 24.63
CA ASN A 198 14.84 -4.86 24.23
C ASN A 198 14.57 -3.75 23.20
N TYR A 199 13.28 -3.46 22.88
CA TYR A 199 12.95 -2.49 21.84
C TYR A 199 13.48 -1.10 22.17
N TRP A 200 14.13 -0.48 21.19
CA TRP A 200 14.88 0.77 21.36
C TRP A 200 13.99 2.02 21.38
N ASN A 201 12.83 1.98 20.76
CA ASN A 201 11.95 3.13 20.53
C ASN A 201 10.62 3.02 21.30
N GLY A 202 10.69 2.78 22.60
CA GLY A 202 9.50 2.72 23.45
C GLY A 202 9.24 1.33 24.05
N THR A 203 8.06 1.17 24.63
CA THR A 203 7.64 -0.09 25.26
C THR A 203 6.33 -0.54 24.66
N PRO A 204 6.25 -1.71 24.02
CA PRO A 204 5.01 -2.29 23.54
C PRO A 204 3.98 -2.40 24.66
N LYS A 205 2.73 -2.05 24.36
CA LYS A 205 1.65 -2.00 25.37
C LYS A 205 0.81 -3.28 25.41
N LEU A 206 0.90 -4.13 24.40
CA LEU A 206 0.17 -5.39 24.31
C LEU A 206 1.06 -6.55 24.79
N ASP A 207 0.46 -7.51 25.48
CA ASP A 207 1.15 -8.68 26.02
C ASP A 207 1.25 -9.81 24.97
N GLU A 208 0.30 -9.87 24.03
CA GLU A 208 0.29 -10.86 22.96
C GLU A 208 -0.56 -10.37 21.78
N ILE A 209 -0.11 -10.69 20.57
CA ILE A 209 -0.85 -10.43 19.33
C ILE A 209 -0.92 -11.73 18.54
N THR A 210 -2.11 -12.19 18.21
CA THR A 210 -2.32 -13.31 17.30
C THR A 210 -2.81 -12.80 15.95
N VAL A 211 -2.15 -13.18 14.87
CA VAL A 211 -2.60 -12.90 13.49
C VAL A 211 -2.91 -14.22 12.81
N THR A 212 -4.15 -14.39 12.37
CA THR A 212 -4.65 -15.63 11.75
C THR A 212 -5.07 -15.37 10.31
N LYS A 213 -4.65 -16.27 9.40
CA LYS A 213 -5.08 -16.23 7.99
C LYS A 213 -6.55 -16.59 7.88
N MET A 214 -7.35 -15.72 7.29
CA MET A 214 -8.79 -15.90 7.07
C MET A 214 -9.16 -15.53 5.64
N LEU A 215 -9.41 -16.53 4.80
CA LEU A 215 -9.70 -16.32 3.37
C LEU A 215 -11.16 -15.94 3.11
N GLU A 216 -12.08 -16.44 3.96
CA GLU A 216 -13.52 -16.22 3.79
C GLU A 216 -13.96 -15.00 4.59
N LYS A 217 -14.28 -13.90 3.87
CA LYS A 217 -14.63 -12.61 4.47
C LYS A 217 -15.86 -12.69 5.38
N GLU A 218 -16.86 -13.47 5.00
CA GLU A 218 -18.07 -13.70 5.79
C GLU A 218 -17.75 -14.36 7.13
N THR A 219 -16.81 -15.30 7.15
CA THR A 219 -16.33 -15.94 8.38
C THR A 219 -15.60 -14.92 9.29
N ALA A 220 -14.77 -14.07 8.70
CA ALA A 220 -14.06 -13.02 9.45
C ALA A 220 -15.03 -11.99 10.05
N ILE A 221 -16.06 -11.57 9.31
CA ILE A 221 -17.11 -10.67 9.79
C ILE A 221 -17.90 -11.29 10.96
N LEU A 222 -18.22 -12.59 10.88
CA LEU A 222 -18.88 -13.30 11.98
C LEU A 222 -17.96 -13.40 13.22
N ALA A 223 -16.69 -13.68 13.02
CA ALA A 223 -15.69 -13.74 14.10
C ALA A 223 -15.51 -12.38 14.81
N LEU A 224 -15.54 -11.27 14.06
CA LEU A 224 -15.60 -9.91 14.66
C LEU A 224 -16.85 -9.73 15.52
N LYS A 225 -18.05 -10.03 14.98
CA LYS A 225 -19.33 -9.89 15.70
C LYS A 225 -19.42 -10.77 16.95
N ASN A 226 -18.75 -11.93 16.93
CA ASN A 226 -18.69 -12.83 18.09
C ASN A 226 -17.55 -12.51 19.04
N HIS A 227 -16.80 -11.43 18.81
CA HIS A 227 -15.60 -11.05 19.56
C HIS A 227 -14.50 -12.13 19.58
N GLU A 228 -14.46 -12.99 18.55
CA GLU A 228 -13.39 -13.95 18.30
C GLU A 228 -12.17 -13.29 17.64
N LEU A 229 -12.40 -12.17 16.92
CA LEU A 229 -11.40 -11.23 16.41
C LEU A 229 -11.59 -9.84 16.99
N ASP A 230 -10.49 -9.10 17.10
CA ASP A 230 -10.44 -7.70 17.49
C ASP A 230 -10.27 -6.77 16.29
N ALA A 231 -9.72 -7.31 15.18
CA ALA A 231 -9.58 -6.60 13.91
C ALA A 231 -9.58 -7.54 12.71
N TYR A 232 -9.95 -7.01 11.53
CA TYR A 232 -9.81 -7.66 10.22
C TYR A 232 -9.35 -6.66 9.17
N THR A 233 -8.38 -7.03 8.32
CA THR A 233 -7.65 -6.09 7.46
C THR A 233 -8.12 -6.00 6.01
N GLU A 234 -9.01 -6.89 5.54
CA GLU A 234 -9.49 -6.89 4.14
C GLU A 234 -11.03 -6.85 4.06
N MET A 235 -11.63 -5.81 4.65
CA MET A 235 -13.07 -5.62 4.62
C MET A 235 -13.59 -5.39 3.19
N ASN A 236 -14.76 -5.97 2.90
CA ASN A 236 -15.53 -5.66 1.70
C ASN A 236 -16.71 -4.72 2.03
N SER A 237 -17.38 -4.21 1.00
CA SER A 237 -18.52 -3.30 1.16
C SER A 237 -19.68 -3.90 1.97
N GLU A 238 -19.95 -5.19 1.81
CA GLU A 238 -21.00 -5.89 2.55
C GLU A 238 -20.67 -5.98 4.05
N GLY A 239 -19.42 -6.32 4.38
CA GLY A 239 -18.95 -6.36 5.77
C GLY A 239 -19.00 -4.98 6.44
N ILE A 240 -18.62 -3.92 5.71
CA ILE A 240 -18.74 -2.54 6.19
C ILE A 240 -20.19 -2.22 6.57
N LYS A 241 -21.16 -2.53 5.68
CA LYS A 241 -22.59 -2.31 5.95
C LYS A 241 -23.04 -3.06 7.20
N GLN A 242 -22.63 -4.32 7.35
CA GLN A 242 -23.01 -5.16 8.48
C GLN A 242 -22.42 -4.71 9.83
N LEU A 243 -21.25 -4.07 9.86
CA LEU A 243 -20.59 -3.62 11.09
C LEU A 243 -20.97 -2.20 11.47
N LYS A 244 -21.25 -1.31 10.51
CA LYS A 244 -21.63 0.10 10.79
C LYS A 244 -22.85 0.25 11.70
N ASP A 245 -23.78 -0.69 11.66
CA ASP A 245 -25.02 -0.61 12.43
C ASP A 245 -24.87 -1.01 13.91
N THR A 246 -23.71 -1.57 14.30
CA THR A 246 -23.53 -2.13 15.66
C THR A 246 -22.93 -1.14 16.67
N ASP A 247 -22.36 -0.03 16.24
CA ASP A 247 -21.61 0.94 17.08
C ASP A 247 -20.48 0.30 17.94
N GLU A 248 -20.04 -0.92 17.59
CA GLU A 248 -19.00 -1.67 18.29
C GLU A 248 -17.65 -1.64 17.58
N PHE A 249 -17.65 -1.21 16.30
CA PHE A 249 -16.49 -1.24 15.44
C PHE A 249 -16.19 0.14 14.84
N ASP A 250 -14.90 0.39 14.64
CA ASP A 250 -14.39 1.49 13.84
C ASP A 250 -13.95 0.94 12.47
N ILE A 251 -14.31 1.64 11.38
CA ILE A 251 -13.89 1.30 10.02
C ILE A 251 -12.88 2.34 9.57
N HIS A 252 -11.66 1.89 9.31
CA HIS A 252 -10.56 2.70 8.80
C HIS A 252 -10.40 2.41 7.32
N MET A 253 -10.42 3.44 6.49
CA MET A 253 -10.30 3.28 5.03
C MET A 253 -9.42 4.38 4.46
N ILE A 254 -8.40 3.98 3.72
CA ILE A 254 -7.50 4.88 3.00
C ILE A 254 -7.21 4.33 1.60
N PRO A 255 -6.94 5.18 0.59
CA PRO A 255 -6.39 4.72 -0.68
C PRO A 255 -5.01 4.12 -0.45
N SER A 256 -4.75 2.94 -1.03
CA SER A 256 -3.39 2.41 -1.11
C SER A 256 -2.64 3.02 -2.28
N SER A 257 -1.33 2.79 -2.37
CA SER A 257 -0.56 3.13 -3.57
C SER A 257 -0.74 2.13 -4.73
N ARG A 258 -1.70 1.20 -4.64
CA ARG A 258 -2.06 0.26 -5.72
C ARG A 258 -3.14 0.83 -6.60
N VAL A 259 -2.78 1.16 -7.84
CA VAL A 259 -3.70 1.73 -8.83
C VAL A 259 -4.19 0.67 -9.83
N TYR A 260 -5.44 0.77 -10.22
CA TYR A 260 -6.01 0.08 -11.38
C TYR A 260 -5.80 0.92 -12.62
N SER A 261 -5.14 0.33 -13.61
CA SER A 261 -4.78 0.97 -14.87
C SER A 261 -5.37 0.21 -16.05
N LEU A 262 -5.86 0.95 -17.03
CA LEU A 262 -6.28 0.47 -18.32
C LEU A 262 -5.20 0.86 -19.34
N TYR A 263 -4.45 -0.12 -19.82
CA TYR A 263 -3.46 0.05 -20.87
C TYR A 263 -4.15 0.03 -22.23
N MET A 264 -3.87 1.02 -23.06
CA MET A 264 -4.32 1.07 -24.44
C MET A 264 -3.17 0.66 -25.34
N ASN A 265 -3.34 -0.42 -26.09
CA ASN A 265 -2.32 -0.90 -27.02
C ASN A 265 -2.10 0.12 -28.14
N THR A 266 -0.94 0.81 -28.13
CA THR A 266 -0.66 1.88 -29.09
C THR A 266 -0.40 1.38 -30.52
N GLU A 267 -0.22 0.08 -30.72
CA GLU A 267 -0.10 -0.53 -32.06
C GLU A 267 -1.47 -0.65 -32.73
N THR A 268 -2.52 -1.05 -32.00
CA THR A 268 -3.89 -1.16 -32.53
C THR A 268 -4.66 0.15 -32.38
N LEU A 269 -4.42 0.90 -31.32
CA LEU A 269 -5.03 2.21 -31.02
C LEU A 269 -3.98 3.32 -31.23
N SER A 270 -3.43 3.45 -32.45
CA SER A 270 -2.33 4.38 -32.74
C SER A 270 -2.74 5.87 -32.64
N ASP A 271 -4.01 6.20 -32.93
CA ASP A 271 -4.52 7.56 -32.87
C ASP A 271 -4.77 8.00 -31.41
N VAL A 272 -4.07 9.04 -30.96
CA VAL A 272 -4.21 9.61 -29.62
C VAL A 272 -5.62 10.14 -29.37
N SER A 273 -6.30 10.67 -30.39
CA SER A 273 -7.67 11.20 -30.26
C SER A 273 -8.67 10.06 -30.02
N LEU A 274 -8.46 8.89 -30.65
CA LEU A 274 -9.28 7.71 -30.36
C LEU A 274 -9.07 7.23 -28.90
N ARG A 275 -7.82 7.20 -28.44
CA ARG A 275 -7.53 6.87 -27.03
C ARG A 275 -8.15 7.88 -26.06
N LYS A 276 -8.11 9.18 -26.41
CA LYS A 276 -8.81 10.25 -25.65
C LYS A 276 -10.32 10.00 -25.58
N ALA A 277 -10.96 9.67 -26.69
CA ALA A 277 -12.40 9.37 -26.71
C ALA A 277 -12.75 8.19 -25.79
N ILE A 278 -11.96 7.13 -25.81
CA ILE A 278 -12.12 5.96 -24.90
C ILE A 278 -11.97 6.39 -23.44
N ALA A 279 -10.92 7.12 -23.10
CA ALA A 279 -10.68 7.60 -21.73
C ALA A 279 -11.83 8.51 -21.22
N LYS A 280 -12.32 9.43 -22.07
CA LYS A 280 -13.44 10.34 -21.76
C LYS A 280 -14.77 9.61 -21.55
N ALA A 281 -14.93 8.38 -22.03
CA ALA A 281 -16.14 7.59 -21.82
C ALA A 281 -16.21 6.93 -20.44
N ILE A 282 -15.13 6.90 -19.66
CA ILE A 282 -15.01 6.18 -18.39
C ILE A 282 -15.40 7.09 -17.21
N ASP A 283 -16.53 6.81 -16.58
CA ASP A 283 -16.97 7.49 -15.36
C ASP A 283 -16.35 6.84 -14.13
N LYS A 284 -15.13 7.27 -13.81
CA LYS A 284 -14.31 6.71 -12.70
C LYS A 284 -14.96 6.92 -11.34
N GLU A 285 -15.60 8.08 -11.14
CA GLU A 285 -16.30 8.42 -9.90
C GLU A 285 -17.51 7.51 -9.67
N SER A 286 -18.29 7.23 -10.72
CA SER A 286 -19.40 6.28 -10.64
C SER A 286 -18.92 4.85 -10.41
N ILE A 287 -17.80 4.45 -11.02
CA ILE A 287 -17.19 3.15 -10.76
C ILE A 287 -16.79 3.04 -9.28
N ALA A 288 -16.09 4.02 -8.74
CA ALA A 288 -15.62 4.01 -7.37
C ALA A 288 -16.77 4.03 -6.35
N SER A 289 -17.71 4.98 -6.52
CA SER A 289 -18.74 5.29 -5.52
C SER A 289 -19.94 4.34 -5.56
N TYR A 290 -20.39 3.95 -6.78
CA TYR A 290 -21.62 3.16 -6.93
C TYR A 290 -21.35 1.71 -7.29
N LEU A 291 -20.48 1.43 -8.26
CA LEU A 291 -20.20 0.05 -8.66
C LEU A 291 -19.44 -0.71 -7.57
N LEU A 292 -18.48 -0.04 -6.94
CA LEU A 292 -17.58 -0.63 -5.94
C LEU A 292 -17.89 -0.19 -4.50
N ASP A 293 -19.04 0.47 -4.27
CA ASP A 293 -19.50 0.88 -2.93
C ASP A 293 -18.43 1.65 -2.11
N GLY A 294 -17.58 2.44 -2.76
CA GLY A 294 -16.51 3.21 -2.11
C GLY A 294 -15.27 2.41 -1.69
N THR A 295 -15.14 1.14 -2.09
CA THR A 295 -13.92 0.35 -1.82
C THR A 295 -12.75 0.69 -2.77
N MET A 296 -12.95 1.67 -3.63
CA MET A 296 -11.96 2.28 -4.51
C MET A 296 -12.03 3.80 -4.37
N THR A 297 -10.90 4.48 -4.54
CA THR A 297 -10.82 5.94 -4.68
C THR A 297 -10.47 6.26 -6.13
N ALA A 298 -11.36 6.97 -6.84
CA ALA A 298 -11.14 7.37 -8.23
C ALA A 298 -9.87 8.22 -8.38
N THR A 299 -9.18 8.09 -9.52
CA THR A 299 -7.98 8.89 -9.81
C THR A 299 -7.82 9.16 -11.29
N ASP A 300 -7.16 10.27 -11.62
CA ASP A 300 -6.74 10.61 -12.97
C ASP A 300 -5.28 10.23 -13.25
N GLY A 301 -4.48 10.04 -12.22
CA GLY A 301 -3.04 9.78 -12.31
C GLY A 301 -2.56 8.58 -11.51
N PRO A 302 -1.26 8.27 -11.60
CA PRO A 302 -0.66 7.11 -10.95
C PRO A 302 -0.36 7.30 -9.46
N PHE A 303 -0.43 8.53 -8.94
CA PHE A 303 -0.06 8.86 -7.56
C PHE A 303 -1.27 9.36 -6.79
N THR A 304 -1.33 9.03 -5.49
CA THR A 304 -2.42 9.49 -4.60
C THR A 304 -2.38 11.01 -4.45
N SER A 305 -3.53 11.63 -4.32
CA SER A 305 -3.68 13.09 -4.24
C SER A 305 -2.90 13.76 -3.11
N ASP A 306 -2.56 13.01 -2.07
CA ASP A 306 -1.77 13.49 -0.92
C ASP A 306 -0.26 13.49 -1.22
N SER A 307 0.16 12.85 -2.31
CA SER A 307 1.56 12.84 -2.73
C SER A 307 1.95 14.16 -3.39
N GLU A 308 3.12 14.71 -3.03
CA GLU A 308 3.68 15.88 -3.70
C GLU A 308 4.00 15.64 -5.19
N TYR A 309 4.08 14.39 -5.61
CA TYR A 309 4.32 13.99 -6.99
C TYR A 309 3.05 14.06 -7.86
N ALA A 310 1.87 13.97 -7.29
CA ALA A 310 0.62 13.97 -8.05
C ALA A 310 0.35 15.29 -8.77
N LEU A 311 -0.18 15.20 -9.98
CA LEU A 311 -0.79 16.33 -10.67
C LEU A 311 -2.21 16.57 -10.12
N PRO A 312 -2.68 17.81 -10.09
CA PRO A 312 -4.08 18.10 -9.82
C PRO A 312 -4.97 17.53 -10.96
N SER A 313 -6.18 17.08 -10.60
CA SER A 313 -7.18 16.68 -11.60
C SER A 313 -7.44 17.79 -12.62
N SER A 314 -7.67 17.42 -13.87
CA SER A 314 -7.89 18.35 -14.96
C SER A 314 -9.11 17.96 -15.81
N ASP A 315 -9.69 18.95 -16.52
CA ASP A 315 -10.79 18.70 -17.46
C ASP A 315 -10.37 17.75 -18.60
N GLU A 316 -9.06 17.67 -18.91
CA GLU A 316 -8.52 16.82 -19.97
C GLU A 316 -8.74 15.33 -19.67
N THR A 317 -8.63 14.92 -18.40
CA THR A 317 -8.77 13.52 -17.97
C THR A 317 -10.17 13.19 -17.42
N SER A 318 -11.04 14.19 -17.27
CA SER A 318 -12.38 14.05 -16.71
C SER A 318 -13.34 13.31 -17.65
N TYR A 319 -14.31 12.58 -17.06
CA TYR A 319 -15.40 11.96 -17.78
C TYR A 319 -16.22 12.98 -18.57
N ASN A 320 -16.39 12.74 -19.88
CA ASN A 320 -17.24 13.55 -20.77
C ASN A 320 -17.71 12.74 -21.98
N GLN A 321 -18.83 12.07 -21.84
CA GLN A 321 -19.38 11.22 -22.89
C GLN A 321 -19.78 12.01 -24.18
N VAL A 322 -20.18 13.27 -24.03
CA VAL A 322 -20.51 14.12 -25.17
C VAL A 322 -19.25 14.43 -25.99
N GLU A 323 -18.18 14.85 -25.33
CA GLU A 323 -16.87 15.08 -25.95
C GLU A 323 -16.34 13.82 -26.62
N ALA A 324 -16.46 12.64 -25.93
CA ALA A 324 -16.05 11.36 -26.50
C ALA A 324 -16.70 11.06 -27.85
N LYS A 325 -18.04 11.29 -27.98
CA LYS A 325 -18.78 11.13 -29.25
C LYS A 325 -18.31 12.14 -30.30
N GLN A 326 -18.14 13.40 -29.95
CA GLN A 326 -17.67 14.43 -30.86
C GLN A 326 -16.29 14.12 -31.42
N ILE A 327 -15.38 13.56 -30.58
CA ILE A 327 -14.08 13.13 -31.03
C ILE A 327 -14.20 11.98 -32.04
N LEU A 328 -15.03 10.96 -31.76
CA LEU A 328 -15.27 9.86 -32.71
C LEU A 328 -15.81 10.34 -34.03
N GLU A 329 -16.81 11.23 -34.03
CA GLU A 329 -17.37 11.86 -35.23
C GLU A 329 -16.30 12.62 -36.03
N SER A 330 -15.42 13.38 -35.34
CA SER A 330 -14.34 14.13 -35.98
C SER A 330 -13.29 13.22 -36.63
N LEU A 331 -13.12 11.99 -36.12
CA LEU A 331 -12.28 10.97 -36.70
C LEU A 331 -12.95 10.18 -37.82
N GLY A 332 -14.23 10.45 -38.13
CA GLY A 332 -15.02 9.80 -39.16
C GLY A 332 -15.65 8.48 -38.73
N TYR A 333 -15.77 8.24 -37.43
CA TYR A 333 -16.55 7.14 -36.87
C TYR A 333 -17.99 7.59 -36.66
N ILE A 334 -18.93 7.07 -37.45
CA ILE A 334 -20.34 7.49 -37.48
C ILE A 334 -21.21 6.22 -37.59
N ASP A 335 -22.30 6.16 -36.84
CA ASP A 335 -23.31 5.13 -36.99
C ASP A 335 -24.17 5.46 -38.24
N THR A 336 -23.90 4.79 -39.35
CA THR A 336 -24.55 5.09 -40.65
C THR A 336 -25.68 4.14 -40.99
N ASP A 337 -25.77 2.96 -40.33
CA ASP A 337 -26.86 2.00 -40.57
C ASP A 337 -27.89 1.93 -39.42
N GLY A 338 -27.61 2.63 -38.29
CA GLY A 338 -28.53 2.77 -37.16
C GLY A 338 -28.53 1.57 -36.21
N ASP A 339 -27.49 0.74 -36.22
CA ASP A 339 -27.37 -0.41 -35.34
C ASP A 339 -26.86 -0.05 -33.92
N GLY A 340 -26.47 1.20 -33.73
CA GLY A 340 -25.99 1.75 -32.46
C GLY A 340 -24.50 1.65 -32.28
N TYR A 341 -23.74 1.20 -33.29
CA TYR A 341 -22.29 1.19 -33.31
C TYR A 341 -21.75 2.13 -34.39
N VAL A 342 -20.59 2.70 -34.12
CA VAL A 342 -19.94 3.61 -35.08
C VAL A 342 -19.03 2.83 -35.99
N GLU A 343 -19.11 3.16 -37.28
CA GLU A 343 -18.24 2.60 -38.30
C GLU A 343 -17.44 3.65 -39.04
N LYS A 344 -16.31 3.23 -39.56
CA LYS A 344 -15.47 3.98 -40.48
C LYS A 344 -15.13 3.09 -41.68
N GLU A 345 -15.38 3.64 -42.91
CA GLU A 345 -15.15 2.90 -44.15
C GLU A 345 -15.93 1.56 -44.20
N GLY A 346 -17.15 1.53 -43.57
CA GLY A 346 -18.01 0.35 -43.54
C GLY A 346 -17.60 -0.75 -42.58
N GLN A 347 -16.72 -0.45 -41.63
CA GLN A 347 -16.29 -1.39 -40.58
C GLN A 347 -16.60 -0.82 -39.20
N ASN A 348 -17.32 -1.58 -38.39
CA ASN A 348 -17.61 -1.20 -37.01
C ASN A 348 -16.33 -1.10 -36.18
N LEU A 349 -16.26 -0.10 -35.33
CA LEU A 349 -15.19 0.02 -34.35
C LEU A 349 -15.39 -1.03 -33.25
N SER A 350 -14.63 -2.10 -33.31
CA SER A 350 -14.66 -3.21 -32.36
C SER A 350 -13.35 -3.29 -31.59
N LEU A 351 -13.42 -3.41 -30.25
CA LEU A 351 -12.25 -3.47 -29.37
C LEU A 351 -12.34 -4.69 -28.44
N THR A 352 -11.20 -5.18 -28.02
CA THR A 352 -11.05 -6.24 -27.03
C THR A 352 -10.67 -5.64 -25.69
N ILE A 353 -11.45 -5.96 -24.64
CA ILE A 353 -11.12 -5.61 -23.26
C ILE A 353 -10.61 -6.89 -22.56
N ALA A 354 -9.31 -6.96 -22.32
CA ALA A 354 -8.69 -8.10 -21.66
C ALA A 354 -8.45 -7.81 -20.17
N TYR A 355 -8.76 -8.79 -19.33
CA TYR A 355 -8.60 -8.71 -17.88
C TYR A 355 -8.29 -10.09 -17.29
N TYR A 356 -7.81 -10.12 -16.04
CA TYR A 356 -7.56 -11.36 -15.31
C TYR A 356 -8.31 -11.34 -13.98
N LYS A 357 -8.56 -12.51 -13.42
CA LYS A 357 -9.34 -12.64 -12.18
C LYS A 357 -8.55 -12.07 -11.00
N ARG A 358 -8.85 -10.81 -10.66
CA ARG A 358 -8.29 -10.13 -9.50
C ARG A 358 -9.24 -9.07 -8.99
N LEU A 359 -9.57 -9.13 -7.69
CA LEU A 359 -10.43 -8.13 -7.03
C LEU A 359 -11.65 -7.75 -7.90
N SER A 360 -11.85 -6.47 -8.16
CA SER A 360 -13.02 -5.92 -8.86
C SER A 360 -12.84 -5.79 -10.39
N GLN A 361 -11.80 -6.39 -11.00
CA GLN A 361 -11.51 -6.15 -12.43
C GLN A 361 -12.65 -6.58 -13.36
N GLU A 362 -13.34 -7.69 -13.08
CA GLU A 362 -14.47 -8.15 -13.90
C GLU A 362 -15.63 -7.15 -13.89
N ALA A 363 -15.96 -6.61 -12.72
CA ALA A 363 -17.00 -5.59 -12.59
C ALA A 363 -16.62 -4.30 -13.34
N ILE A 364 -15.38 -3.85 -13.21
CA ILE A 364 -14.88 -2.66 -13.91
C ILE A 364 -14.85 -2.89 -15.43
N ALA A 365 -14.41 -4.07 -15.90
CA ALA A 365 -14.38 -4.40 -17.32
C ALA A 365 -15.80 -4.43 -17.93
N THR A 366 -16.78 -4.95 -17.19
CA THR A 366 -18.20 -4.96 -17.61
C THR A 366 -18.76 -3.55 -17.71
N GLU A 367 -18.46 -2.68 -16.73
CA GLU A 367 -18.90 -1.27 -16.81
C GLU A 367 -18.18 -0.53 -17.95
N LEU A 368 -16.89 -0.78 -18.19
CA LEU A 368 -16.18 -0.23 -19.33
C LEU A 368 -16.82 -0.64 -20.66
N GLN A 369 -17.20 -1.91 -20.83
CA GLN A 369 -17.93 -2.39 -22.00
C GLN A 369 -19.25 -1.61 -22.20
N SER A 370 -20.00 -1.40 -21.12
CA SER A 370 -21.22 -0.61 -21.12
C SER A 370 -20.97 0.85 -21.49
N ALA A 371 -19.91 1.46 -20.94
CA ALA A 371 -19.53 2.84 -21.23
C ALA A 371 -19.13 3.04 -22.70
N LEU A 372 -18.36 2.12 -23.27
CA LEU A 372 -17.96 2.14 -24.68
C LEU A 372 -19.16 1.99 -25.61
N LYS A 373 -20.11 1.10 -25.29
CA LYS A 373 -21.36 0.95 -26.04
C LYS A 373 -22.17 2.25 -26.08
N LYS A 374 -22.20 3.02 -24.98
CA LYS A 374 -22.92 4.33 -24.92
C LYS A 374 -22.36 5.36 -25.89
N ILE A 375 -21.11 5.22 -26.32
CA ILE A 375 -20.47 6.08 -27.34
C ILE A 375 -20.38 5.40 -28.72
N GLY A 376 -21.03 4.23 -28.90
CA GLY A 376 -21.09 3.52 -30.16
C GLY A 376 -19.90 2.58 -30.45
N ILE A 377 -19.03 2.30 -29.49
CA ILE A 377 -17.93 1.34 -29.66
C ILE A 377 -18.39 -0.05 -29.24
N HIS A 378 -18.24 -1.05 -30.13
CA HIS A 378 -18.41 -2.45 -29.79
C HIS A 378 -17.18 -2.92 -28.98
N ALA A 379 -17.39 -3.65 -27.88
CA ALA A 379 -16.28 -4.18 -27.08
C ALA A 379 -16.57 -5.61 -26.62
N GLU A 380 -15.56 -6.48 -26.73
CA GLU A 380 -15.60 -7.86 -26.29
C GLU A 380 -14.74 -8.07 -25.03
N LEU A 381 -15.30 -8.76 -24.02
CA LEU A 381 -14.60 -9.08 -22.78
C LEU A 381 -13.80 -10.37 -22.93
N GLN A 382 -12.53 -10.37 -22.56
CA GLN A 382 -11.66 -11.53 -22.57
C GLN A 382 -11.04 -11.74 -21.19
N LEU A 383 -11.46 -12.80 -20.50
CA LEU A 383 -10.89 -13.23 -19.23
C LEU A 383 -9.66 -14.11 -19.48
N HIS A 384 -8.55 -13.77 -18.83
CA HIS A 384 -7.30 -14.53 -18.84
C HIS A 384 -6.99 -15.10 -17.45
N GLU A 385 -6.22 -16.20 -17.38
CA GLU A 385 -5.79 -16.80 -16.10
C GLU A 385 -4.78 -15.92 -15.35
N GLY A 386 -3.98 -15.11 -16.05
CA GLY A 386 -2.95 -14.22 -15.49
C GLY A 386 -2.61 -13.08 -16.43
N THR A 387 -1.48 -12.42 -16.21
CA THR A 387 -1.09 -11.17 -16.88
C THR A 387 -0.31 -11.35 -18.20
N LYS A 388 -0.06 -12.59 -18.65
CA LYS A 388 0.77 -12.86 -19.81
C LYS A 388 0.23 -12.26 -21.13
N TYR A 389 -1.07 -12.07 -21.24
CA TYR A 389 -1.71 -11.40 -22.37
C TYR A 389 -1.21 -9.96 -22.56
N LEU A 390 -0.79 -9.29 -21.49
CA LEU A 390 -0.21 -7.94 -21.53
C LEU A 390 1.16 -7.94 -22.21
N GLU A 391 2.01 -8.90 -21.87
CA GLU A 391 3.33 -9.08 -22.48
C GLU A 391 3.21 -9.43 -23.97
N ASN A 392 2.25 -10.28 -24.32
CA ASN A 392 1.98 -10.70 -25.69
C ASN A 392 1.18 -9.65 -26.50
N LYS A 393 0.69 -8.57 -25.86
CA LYS A 393 -0.19 -7.54 -26.46
C LYS A 393 -1.47 -8.11 -27.10
N GLU A 394 -2.06 -9.13 -26.48
CA GLU A 394 -3.30 -9.80 -26.92
C GLU A 394 -4.54 -9.03 -26.47
N TYR A 395 -4.60 -7.73 -26.76
CA TYR A 395 -5.69 -6.83 -26.36
C TYR A 395 -5.63 -5.49 -27.10
N ASP A 396 -6.74 -4.77 -27.15
CA ASP A 396 -6.80 -3.33 -27.43
C ASP A 396 -6.76 -2.52 -26.14
N LEU A 397 -7.53 -2.98 -25.16
CA LEU A 397 -7.65 -2.42 -23.81
C LEU A 397 -7.32 -3.52 -22.79
N GLY A 398 -6.26 -3.36 -22.00
CA GLY A 398 -5.77 -4.35 -21.05
C GLY A 398 -5.73 -3.82 -19.61
N PHE A 399 -6.37 -4.54 -18.69
CA PHE A 399 -6.33 -4.17 -17.26
C PHE A 399 -5.05 -4.66 -16.59
N TYR A 400 -4.46 -3.79 -15.77
CA TYR A 400 -3.40 -4.14 -14.84
C TYR A 400 -3.53 -3.38 -13.53
N SER A 401 -2.95 -3.91 -12.48
CA SER A 401 -2.94 -3.25 -11.17
C SER A 401 -1.58 -3.45 -10.49
N MET A 402 -0.93 -2.35 -10.13
CA MET A 402 0.34 -2.38 -9.42
C MET A 402 0.49 -1.26 -8.40
N VAL A 403 1.40 -1.45 -7.46
CA VAL A 403 1.84 -0.41 -6.53
C VAL A 403 2.77 0.56 -7.26
N THR A 404 2.49 1.85 -7.19
CA THR A 404 3.23 2.88 -7.94
C THR A 404 4.39 3.47 -7.15
N MET A 405 4.31 3.45 -5.81
CA MET A 405 5.35 3.99 -4.93
C MET A 405 5.65 3.04 -3.75
N PRO A 406 6.17 1.83 -4.01
CA PRO A 406 6.41 0.84 -2.94
C PRO A 406 7.44 1.31 -1.91
N THR A 407 8.33 2.22 -2.29
CA THR A 407 9.40 2.76 -1.46
C THR A 407 9.34 4.29 -1.35
N GLY A 408 8.15 4.89 -1.56
CA GLY A 408 7.96 6.34 -1.50
C GLY A 408 8.52 7.13 -2.68
N ASP A 409 9.30 6.50 -3.59
CA ASP A 409 9.85 7.17 -4.79
C ASP A 409 9.16 6.67 -6.07
N PRO A 410 8.68 7.56 -6.95
CA PRO A 410 7.97 7.19 -8.18
C PRO A 410 8.88 6.63 -9.27
N ALA A 411 10.20 6.79 -9.18
CA ALA A 411 11.13 6.37 -10.23
C ALA A 411 11.05 4.87 -10.53
N TYR A 412 10.78 4.03 -9.52
CA TYR A 412 10.58 2.60 -9.73
C TYR A 412 9.45 2.34 -10.74
N TYR A 413 8.27 2.92 -10.52
CA TYR A 413 7.10 2.78 -11.37
C TYR A 413 7.32 3.40 -12.75
N LEU A 414 7.81 4.65 -12.78
CA LEU A 414 7.99 5.39 -14.02
C LEU A 414 9.03 4.72 -14.94
N ASN A 415 10.13 4.20 -14.40
CA ASN A 415 11.10 3.44 -15.19
C ASN A 415 10.51 2.11 -15.69
N ALA A 416 9.79 1.38 -14.85
CA ALA A 416 9.16 0.12 -15.26
C ALA A 416 8.10 0.33 -16.36
N LEU A 417 7.36 1.44 -16.31
CA LEU A 417 6.30 1.77 -17.27
C LEU A 417 6.83 2.38 -18.56
N LEU A 418 7.82 3.26 -18.48
CA LEU A 418 8.11 4.22 -19.54
C LEU A 418 9.52 4.10 -20.15
N SER A 419 10.46 3.38 -19.51
CA SER A 419 11.78 3.13 -20.09
C SER A 419 11.67 2.26 -21.34
N GLU A 420 12.63 2.41 -22.25
CA GLU A 420 12.81 1.45 -23.34
C GLU A 420 12.98 0.04 -22.77
N GLY A 421 12.10 -0.88 -23.16
CA GLY A 421 12.07 -2.24 -22.59
C GLY A 421 11.59 -2.31 -21.15
N GLY A 422 10.90 -1.28 -20.65
CA GLY A 422 10.32 -1.27 -19.31
C GLY A 422 9.41 -2.47 -19.07
N SER A 423 9.55 -3.11 -17.90
CA SER A 423 8.91 -4.40 -17.58
C SER A 423 7.39 -4.39 -17.57
N VAL A 424 6.77 -3.21 -17.49
CA VAL A 424 5.32 -3.01 -17.54
C VAL A 424 4.90 -1.97 -18.59
N ASN A 425 5.74 -1.71 -19.60
CA ASN A 425 5.34 -0.90 -20.77
C ASN A 425 4.43 -1.72 -21.70
N TYR A 426 3.33 -2.15 -21.17
CA TYR A 426 2.36 -2.99 -21.88
C TYR A 426 1.68 -2.22 -23.04
N SER A 427 1.46 -0.91 -22.91
CA SER A 427 0.89 -0.10 -23.98
C SER A 427 1.77 -0.02 -25.22
N GLY A 428 3.08 -0.23 -25.08
CA GLY A 428 4.06 -0.01 -26.14
C GLY A 428 4.30 1.47 -26.46
N TYR A 429 3.88 2.37 -25.56
CA TYR A 429 4.12 3.80 -25.75
C TYR A 429 5.59 4.13 -25.61
N ASP A 430 6.14 4.84 -26.60
CA ASP A 430 7.48 5.39 -26.59
C ASP A 430 7.44 6.88 -26.93
N ASN A 431 8.26 7.66 -26.20
CA ASN A 431 8.37 9.10 -26.40
C ASN A 431 9.77 9.58 -26.01
N HIS A 432 10.52 10.11 -26.99
CA HIS A 432 11.90 10.55 -26.77
C HIS A 432 12.05 11.62 -25.68
N ALA A 433 11.15 12.60 -25.60
CA ALA A 433 11.21 13.63 -24.56
C ALA A 433 11.03 13.01 -23.15
N MET A 434 10.18 12.00 -23.03
CA MET A 434 9.98 11.26 -21.79
C MET A 434 11.23 10.47 -21.37
N GLN A 435 11.95 9.84 -22.32
CA GLN A 435 13.22 9.14 -22.04
C GLN A 435 14.28 10.11 -21.49
N VAL A 436 14.34 11.34 -22.02
CA VAL A 436 15.23 12.39 -21.51
C VAL A 436 14.88 12.76 -20.08
N LEU A 437 13.58 12.96 -19.75
CA LEU A 437 13.12 13.30 -18.41
C LEU A 437 13.36 12.15 -17.42
N LEU A 438 13.12 10.91 -17.83
CA LEU A 438 13.42 9.73 -16.99
C LEU A 438 14.91 9.66 -16.64
N LYS A 439 15.79 9.91 -17.62
CA LYS A 439 17.22 9.98 -17.35
C LYS A 439 17.56 11.08 -16.35
N GLN A 440 17.00 12.29 -16.53
CA GLN A 440 17.20 13.39 -15.59
C GLN A 440 16.68 13.04 -14.19
N LEU A 441 15.51 12.39 -14.07
CA LEU A 441 14.96 11.92 -12.79
C LEU A 441 15.89 10.93 -12.09
N ASN A 442 16.45 9.98 -12.84
CA ASN A 442 17.37 8.97 -12.31
C ASN A 442 18.72 9.57 -11.86
N ASP A 443 19.13 10.69 -12.47
CA ASP A 443 20.37 11.39 -12.15
C ASP A 443 20.18 12.51 -11.08
N SER A 444 18.91 12.81 -10.67
CA SER A 444 18.61 13.89 -9.72
C SER A 444 18.56 13.42 -8.28
N TYR A 445 19.31 14.11 -7.39
CA TYR A 445 19.36 13.88 -5.95
C TYR A 445 18.61 14.97 -5.14
N ASP A 446 18.14 16.02 -5.81
CA ASP A 446 17.34 17.07 -5.20
C ASP A 446 15.86 16.74 -5.25
N THR A 447 15.21 16.64 -4.12
CA THR A 447 13.80 16.25 -4.01
C THR A 447 12.87 17.19 -4.79
N LYS A 448 13.11 18.49 -4.79
CA LYS A 448 12.27 19.46 -5.50
C LYS A 448 12.40 19.31 -7.02
N GLU A 449 13.61 19.09 -7.50
CA GLU A 449 13.82 18.82 -8.94
C GLU A 449 13.20 17.47 -9.33
N ARG A 450 13.28 16.44 -8.48
CA ARG A 450 12.61 15.16 -8.71
C ARG A 450 11.09 15.34 -8.83
N ILE A 451 10.44 16.05 -7.90
CA ILE A 451 9.01 16.36 -7.94
C ILE A 451 8.64 17.05 -9.27
N LYS A 452 9.40 18.04 -9.67
CA LYS A 452 9.18 18.76 -10.92
C LYS A 452 9.31 17.85 -12.14
N LEU A 453 10.35 17.02 -12.21
CA LEU A 453 10.58 16.07 -13.30
C LEU A 453 9.47 15.03 -13.38
N VAL A 454 9.02 14.49 -12.25
CA VAL A 454 7.91 13.54 -12.19
C VAL A 454 6.63 14.16 -12.74
N LYS A 455 6.28 15.39 -12.34
CA LYS A 455 5.10 16.10 -12.86
C LYS A 455 5.19 16.32 -14.37
N GLN A 456 6.35 16.66 -14.90
CA GLN A 456 6.53 16.78 -16.36
C GLN A 456 6.36 15.45 -17.09
N ILE A 457 6.86 14.35 -16.50
CA ILE A 457 6.68 12.99 -17.05
C ILE A 457 5.18 12.62 -17.01
N GLU A 458 4.51 12.90 -15.92
CA GLU A 458 3.09 12.61 -15.73
C GLU A 458 2.23 13.40 -16.73
N GLU A 459 2.50 14.69 -16.98
CA GLU A 459 1.83 15.50 -18.01
C GLU A 459 1.91 14.86 -19.40
N ILE A 460 3.09 14.40 -19.82
CA ILE A 460 3.29 13.72 -21.11
C ILE A 460 2.53 12.39 -21.12
N LEU A 461 2.62 11.61 -20.05
CA LEU A 461 1.97 10.31 -19.92
C LEU A 461 0.44 10.45 -20.03
N LEU A 462 -0.16 11.33 -19.25
CA LEU A 462 -1.61 11.55 -19.24
C LEU A 462 -2.13 12.07 -20.57
N SER A 463 -1.40 13.00 -21.23
CA SER A 463 -1.77 13.53 -22.54
C SER A 463 -1.62 12.49 -23.67
N SER A 464 -0.88 11.42 -23.47
CA SER A 464 -0.75 10.34 -24.43
C SER A 464 -1.94 9.39 -24.47
N TYR A 465 -2.72 9.32 -23.37
CA TYR A 465 -3.80 8.35 -23.15
C TYR A 465 -3.37 6.91 -23.43
N SER A 466 -2.07 6.61 -23.31
CA SER A 466 -1.54 5.24 -23.47
C SER A 466 -1.87 4.36 -22.25
N VAL A 467 -2.06 4.99 -21.09
CA VAL A 467 -2.57 4.41 -19.87
C VAL A 467 -3.63 5.33 -19.29
N THR A 468 -4.79 4.79 -18.94
CA THR A 468 -5.83 5.49 -18.20
C THR A 468 -5.95 4.91 -16.81
N TYR A 469 -5.85 5.75 -15.80
CA TYR A 469 -5.99 5.35 -14.40
C TYR A 469 -7.45 5.36 -13.99
N ILE A 470 -7.91 4.32 -13.29
CA ILE A 470 -9.31 4.18 -12.88
C ILE A 470 -9.48 4.59 -11.42
N GLY A 471 -8.65 4.02 -10.54
CA GLY A 471 -8.73 4.31 -9.11
C GLY A 471 -7.72 3.51 -8.30
N PHE A 472 -7.50 3.94 -7.07
CA PHE A 472 -6.71 3.24 -6.08
C PHE A 472 -7.58 2.26 -5.30
N ASN A 473 -7.11 1.03 -5.11
CA ASN A 473 -7.73 0.10 -4.18
C ASN A 473 -7.62 0.64 -2.76
N ASN A 474 -8.73 0.71 -2.04
CA ASN A 474 -8.71 1.12 -0.65
C ASN A 474 -8.29 -0.03 0.27
N LEU A 475 -7.42 0.27 1.23
CA LEU A 475 -7.16 -0.59 2.38
C LEU A 475 -8.24 -0.31 3.41
N ILE A 476 -8.94 -1.35 3.86
CA ILE A 476 -10.12 -1.21 4.70
C ILE A 476 -10.01 -2.14 5.90
N PHE A 477 -9.75 -1.57 7.08
CA PHE A 477 -9.68 -2.29 8.33
C PHE A 477 -10.95 -2.08 9.14
N ALA A 478 -11.44 -3.15 9.74
CA ALA A 478 -12.43 -3.09 10.80
C ALA A 478 -11.75 -3.41 12.13
N THR A 479 -11.94 -2.56 13.14
CA THR A 479 -11.37 -2.76 14.48
C THR A 479 -12.46 -2.64 15.52
N ARG A 480 -12.42 -3.44 16.58
CA ARG A 480 -13.30 -3.21 17.73
C ARG A 480 -12.99 -1.87 18.39
N LYS A 481 -13.98 -1.20 18.90
CA LYS A 481 -13.77 0.02 19.72
C LYS A 481 -12.86 -0.30 20.89
N GLY A 482 -11.92 0.62 21.15
CA GLY A 482 -10.89 0.43 22.18
C GLY A 482 -9.55 -0.06 21.65
N LEU A 483 -9.47 -0.72 20.47
CA LEU A 483 -8.19 -0.96 19.79
C LEU A 483 -7.74 0.35 19.14
N LYS A 484 -6.61 0.91 19.60
CA LYS A 484 -6.06 2.18 19.13
C LYS A 484 -4.80 1.96 18.32
N ASN A 485 -4.59 2.86 17.35
CA ASN A 485 -3.40 2.91 16.48
C ASN A 485 -3.22 1.68 15.56
N PHE A 486 -4.28 0.87 15.38
CA PHE A 486 -4.33 -0.17 14.37
C PHE A 486 -5.09 0.36 13.15
N THR A 487 -4.36 1.03 12.26
CA THR A 487 -4.90 1.67 11.05
C THR A 487 -4.12 1.21 9.82
N PRO A 488 -4.74 1.17 8.63
CA PRO A 488 -3.99 0.88 7.42
C PRO A 488 -2.97 1.98 7.14
N HIS A 489 -1.80 1.59 6.61
CA HIS A 489 -0.78 2.48 6.07
C HIS A 489 -0.81 2.39 4.54
N VAL A 490 -0.56 3.48 3.84
CA VAL A 490 -0.66 3.59 2.37
C VAL A 490 0.15 2.54 1.60
N THR A 491 1.27 2.06 2.15
CA THR A 491 2.10 0.97 1.60
C THR A 491 1.70 -0.41 2.13
N ASP A 492 0.80 -0.48 3.13
CA ASP A 492 0.41 -1.71 3.81
C ASP A 492 1.56 -2.42 4.58
N TYR A 493 2.59 -1.66 5.02
CA TYR A 493 3.76 -2.23 5.70
C TYR A 493 3.65 -2.21 7.23
N TYR A 494 3.21 -1.12 7.83
CA TYR A 494 3.38 -0.86 9.27
C TYR A 494 2.06 -1.08 10.03
N GLN A 495 1.62 -2.33 10.16
CA GLN A 495 0.37 -2.63 10.85
C GLN A 495 0.55 -2.83 12.36
N ILE A 496 1.58 -3.60 12.76
CA ILE A 496 1.87 -3.88 14.17
C ILE A 496 3.03 -3.00 14.62
N THR A 497 2.75 -2.00 15.44
CA THR A 497 3.69 -0.99 15.91
C THR A 497 3.74 -0.95 17.44
N VAL A 498 4.75 -0.25 17.98
CA VAL A 498 4.89 -0.05 19.43
C VAL A 498 3.70 0.69 20.07
N ASP A 499 2.98 1.49 19.25
CA ASP A 499 1.91 2.36 19.72
C ASP A 499 0.56 1.66 19.84
N LEU A 500 0.46 0.40 19.40
CA LEU A 500 -0.78 -0.38 19.53
C LEU A 500 -1.22 -0.45 20.99
N GLU A 501 -2.49 -0.13 21.23
CA GLU A 501 -3.04 -0.07 22.57
C GLU A 501 -4.47 -0.58 22.59
N LEU A 502 -4.82 -1.34 23.63
CA LEU A 502 -6.17 -1.75 23.93
C LEU A 502 -6.66 -0.96 25.13
N GLN A 503 -7.64 -0.08 24.91
CA GLN A 503 -8.33 0.66 25.97
C GLN A 503 -9.54 -0.13 26.46
N SER A 504 -9.66 -0.25 27.77
CA SER A 504 -10.77 -0.92 28.46
C SER A 504 -12.06 -0.11 28.43
#